data_ebd91e1da60e1ce8564e2ad4b44eea02
#
_entry.id   ebd91e1da60e1ce8564e2ad4b44eea02
#
_cell.length_a   1.000
_cell.length_b   1.000
_cell.length_c   1.000
_cell.angle_alpha   90.00
_cell.angle_beta   90.00
_cell.angle_gamma   90.00
#
_symmetry.space_group_name_H-M   'P 1'
#
loop_
_entity.id
_entity.type
_entity.pdbx_description
1 polymer ?
#
loop_
_entity_poly.entity_id
_entity_poly.type
_entity_poly.pdbx_seq_one_letter_code
_entity_poly.pdbx_strand_id
1 'polypeptide(L)'
;MKVTTEQYPSGIWHYCQPCGHRLHVPAPTAPSAGAIVTPKYNGGPLWQNGYAWQNIHWGKHFSTPSGTSWAKSVDRAVANMEADRTYSLGLGQYNVGVGRVINPITIIEDPPSRISNEQIQNVLVDWIGNSQVTDLHLTGAYNIFLPPGVSVSLSSDLSCAQFCDYHDTVDGANGPYYTVEPYPCGQGCNQCSGNAFDTLTQGLSEELVELKTDMEPGSGWVIGNLELCDFCDEHFVCNRIATGEYVNAWYDKSKAACWIGRK
;
A
#
# COMPACT_ATOMS: atom_id res chain seq x y z
N MET A 1 7.57 -24.68 -14.29
CA MET A 1 8.21 -23.78 -13.31
C MET A 1 7.34 -23.85 -12.07
N LYS A 2 7.85 -24.29 -10.93
CA LYS A 2 7.05 -24.37 -9.70
C LYS A 2 7.05 -22.97 -9.09
N VAL A 3 5.88 -22.37 -8.96
CA VAL A 3 5.70 -21.20 -8.08
C VAL A 3 5.73 -21.75 -6.66
N THR A 4 6.82 -21.54 -5.95
CA THR A 4 6.88 -21.78 -4.52
C THR A 4 6.46 -20.46 -3.85
N THR A 5 5.33 -20.47 -3.18
CA THR A 5 5.02 -19.46 -2.16
C THR A 5 6.03 -19.67 -1.04
N GLU A 6 7.09 -18.90 -1.04
CA GLU A 6 7.98 -18.82 0.12
C GLU A 6 7.38 -17.83 1.09
N GLN A 7 7.09 -18.29 2.28
CA GLN A 7 6.69 -17.46 3.41
C GLN A 7 7.94 -16.77 3.94
N TYR A 8 8.06 -15.47 3.69
CA TYR A 8 9.14 -14.66 4.26
C TYR A 8 8.79 -14.24 5.70
N PRO A 9 9.79 -14.03 6.57
CA PRO A 9 9.56 -13.64 7.97
C PRO A 9 8.78 -12.33 8.14
N SER A 10 8.66 -11.52 7.10
CA SER A 10 8.05 -10.18 7.09
C SER A 10 6.81 -10.02 6.22
N GLY A 11 6.10 -11.11 5.84
CA GLY A 11 4.77 -10.94 5.26
C GLY A 11 4.51 -11.60 3.91
N ILE A 12 3.27 -11.49 3.47
CA ILE A 12 2.75 -11.93 2.17
C ILE A 12 2.90 -10.75 1.21
N TRP A 13 3.60 -10.95 0.11
CA TRP A 13 3.91 -9.92 -0.86
C TRP A 13 2.91 -9.90 -2.01
N HIS A 14 2.54 -8.72 -2.44
CA HIS A 14 1.71 -8.48 -3.60
C HIS A 14 2.53 -8.60 -4.89
N TYR A 15 2.10 -9.43 -5.81
CA TYR A 15 2.74 -9.59 -7.11
C TYR A 15 1.93 -8.93 -8.21
N CYS A 16 2.48 -7.87 -8.78
CA CYS A 16 1.98 -7.36 -10.05
C CYS A 16 2.39 -8.31 -11.18
N GLN A 17 1.44 -8.97 -11.80
CA GLN A 17 1.74 -9.87 -12.93
C GLN A 17 2.22 -9.05 -14.13
N PRO A 18 3.36 -9.41 -14.77
CA PRO A 18 3.79 -8.74 -15.99
C PRO A 18 2.75 -8.93 -17.09
N CYS A 19 2.36 -7.85 -17.73
CA CYS A 19 1.45 -7.85 -18.88
C CYS A 19 1.95 -8.81 -19.95
N GLY A 20 1.24 -9.91 -20.18
CA GLY A 20 1.43 -10.80 -21.32
C GLY A 20 1.62 -12.27 -21.03
N HIS A 21 1.95 -12.68 -19.85
CA HIS A 21 1.96 -14.11 -19.50
C HIS A 21 1.19 -14.34 -18.19
N ARG A 22 -0.10 -14.70 -18.34
CA ARG A 22 -0.84 -15.33 -17.25
C ARG A 22 -0.11 -16.64 -16.90
N LEU A 23 0.72 -16.62 -15.89
CA LEU A 23 0.94 -17.84 -15.13
C LEU A 23 -0.40 -18.13 -14.49
N HIS A 24 -1.11 -19.10 -15.03
CA HIS A 24 -2.25 -19.70 -14.38
C HIS A 24 -1.71 -20.36 -13.09
N VAL A 25 -1.54 -19.59 -12.02
CA VAL A 25 -1.84 -20.14 -10.72
C VAL A 25 -3.33 -20.42 -10.83
N PRO A 26 -3.82 -21.67 -10.61
CA PRO A 26 -5.26 -21.88 -10.51
C PRO A 26 -5.70 -20.87 -9.44
N ALA A 27 -6.42 -19.85 -9.87
CA ALA A 27 -7.07 -18.94 -8.95
C ALA A 27 -7.73 -19.81 -7.90
N PRO A 28 -7.61 -19.53 -6.60
CA PRO A 28 -8.50 -20.15 -5.66
C PRO A 28 -9.87 -19.92 -6.28
N THR A 29 -10.49 -20.98 -6.74
CA THR A 29 -11.70 -20.96 -7.59
C THR A 29 -12.61 -19.91 -6.99
N ALA A 30 -12.86 -18.85 -7.76
CA ALA A 30 -13.71 -17.74 -7.30
C ALA A 30 -14.87 -18.38 -6.56
N PRO A 31 -15.16 -18.03 -5.30
CA PRO A 31 -16.16 -18.72 -4.54
C PRO A 31 -17.39 -18.77 -5.41
N SER A 32 -17.84 -19.99 -5.70
CA SER A 32 -19.02 -20.21 -6.55
C SER A 32 -20.09 -19.25 -6.08
N ALA A 33 -20.78 -18.56 -6.98
CA ALA A 33 -21.76 -17.54 -6.64
C ALA A 33 -22.66 -18.07 -5.51
N GLY A 34 -22.48 -17.59 -4.28
CA GLY A 34 -23.16 -18.09 -3.07
C GLY A 34 -22.26 -18.52 -1.90
N ALA A 35 -20.94 -18.69 -2.06
CA ALA A 35 -20.05 -18.93 -0.92
C ALA A 35 -19.85 -17.60 -0.14
N ILE A 36 -20.29 -17.57 1.12
CA ILE A 36 -20.01 -16.44 2.01
C ILE A 36 -18.53 -16.51 2.35
N VAL A 37 -17.76 -15.57 1.81
CA VAL A 37 -16.38 -15.37 2.17
C VAL A 37 -16.33 -14.62 3.50
N THR A 38 -15.60 -15.14 4.47
CA THR A 38 -15.51 -14.53 5.80
C THR A 38 -14.07 -14.13 6.07
N PRO A 39 -13.77 -12.82 6.16
CA PRO A 39 -12.47 -12.37 6.61
C PRO A 39 -12.17 -12.87 8.02
N LYS A 40 -10.93 -13.28 8.24
CA LYS A 40 -10.42 -13.77 9.52
C LYS A 40 -9.42 -12.76 10.08
N TYR A 41 -9.53 -12.49 11.38
CA TYR A 41 -8.54 -11.71 12.10
C TYR A 41 -7.56 -12.64 12.82
N ASN A 42 -6.26 -12.45 12.57
CA ASN A 42 -5.19 -13.28 13.13
C ASN A 42 -4.60 -12.74 14.44
N GLY A 43 -5.03 -11.55 14.89
CA GLY A 43 -4.70 -11.03 16.24
C GLY A 43 -3.57 -10.00 16.27
N GLY A 44 -3.01 -9.61 15.12
CA GLY A 44 -1.95 -8.59 15.02
C GLY A 44 -2.40 -7.16 15.31
N PRO A 45 -1.48 -6.19 15.24
CA PRO A 45 -1.82 -4.79 15.47
C PRO A 45 -2.76 -4.26 14.39
N LEU A 46 -3.65 -3.35 14.80
CA LEU A 46 -4.58 -2.66 13.91
C LEU A 46 -4.45 -1.14 14.09
N TRP A 47 -4.66 -0.41 13.02
CA TRP A 47 -4.65 1.05 13.02
C TRP A 47 -5.67 1.64 13.98
N GLN A 48 -5.23 2.52 14.87
CA GLN A 48 -6.08 3.15 15.87
C GLN A 48 -6.51 4.56 15.45
N ASN A 49 -7.62 5.04 16.02
CA ASN A 49 -8.06 6.43 15.80
C ASN A 49 -6.97 7.42 16.19
N GLY A 50 -6.72 8.38 15.30
CA GLY A 50 -5.74 9.44 15.51
C GLY A 50 -4.30 9.07 15.20
N TYR A 51 -4.02 7.84 14.76
CA TYR A 51 -2.71 7.50 14.20
C TYR A 51 -2.38 8.41 13.02
N ALA A 52 -1.10 8.64 12.79
CA ALA A 52 -0.64 9.60 11.81
C ALA A 52 0.01 8.95 10.60
N TRP A 53 -0.31 9.48 9.42
CA TRP A 53 0.45 9.25 8.21
C TRP A 53 1.45 10.38 8.02
N GLN A 54 2.71 10.05 7.78
CA GLN A 54 3.70 11.02 7.29
C GLN A 54 4.20 10.60 5.91
N ASN A 55 3.95 11.44 4.92
CA ASN A 55 4.50 11.25 3.59
C ASN A 55 5.97 11.69 3.56
N ILE A 56 6.83 10.83 3.02
CA ILE A 56 8.26 11.07 2.81
C ILE A 56 8.52 11.01 1.31
N HIS A 57 8.82 12.16 0.71
CA HIS A 57 9.22 12.25 -0.70
C HIS A 57 10.75 12.17 -0.77
N TRP A 58 11.27 11.03 -1.19
CA TRP A 58 12.70 10.76 -1.16
C TRP A 58 13.39 11.04 -2.48
N GLY A 59 14.32 11.98 -2.49
CA GLY A 59 15.15 12.37 -3.62
C GLY A 59 14.93 13.80 -4.07
N LYS A 60 15.98 14.40 -4.63
CA LYS A 60 15.97 15.79 -5.14
C LYS A 60 14.96 16.02 -6.26
N HIS A 61 14.46 14.94 -6.92
CA HIS A 61 13.37 15.05 -7.89
C HIS A 61 12.19 15.83 -7.32
N PHE A 62 11.80 15.54 -6.08
CA PHE A 62 10.66 16.17 -5.41
C PHE A 62 10.91 17.64 -5.01
N SER A 63 12.13 18.14 -5.14
CA SER A 63 12.48 19.56 -5.00
C SER A 63 12.42 20.33 -6.32
N THR A 64 12.23 19.66 -7.46
CA THR A 64 12.01 20.33 -8.75
C THR A 64 10.58 20.87 -8.84
N PRO A 65 10.27 21.85 -9.71
CA PRO A 65 8.91 22.37 -9.84
C PRO A 65 7.86 21.29 -10.16
N SER A 66 8.18 20.36 -11.05
CA SER A 66 7.29 19.23 -11.40
C SER A 66 7.15 18.22 -10.26
N GLY A 67 8.26 17.86 -9.62
CA GLY A 67 8.25 16.92 -8.50
C GLY A 67 7.54 17.49 -7.27
N THR A 68 7.71 18.77 -6.97
CA THR A 68 6.97 19.45 -5.89
C THR A 68 5.47 19.50 -6.18
N SER A 69 5.07 19.72 -7.43
CA SER A 69 3.65 19.68 -7.81
C SER A 69 3.07 18.27 -7.67
N TRP A 70 3.83 17.25 -8.08
CA TRP A 70 3.48 15.85 -7.90
C TRP A 70 3.32 15.50 -6.41
N ALA A 71 4.32 15.79 -5.59
CA ALA A 71 4.29 15.55 -4.14
C ALA A 71 3.05 16.16 -3.47
N LYS A 72 2.75 17.43 -3.75
CA LYS A 72 1.53 18.08 -3.24
C LYS A 72 0.23 17.41 -3.67
N SER A 73 0.20 16.85 -4.88
CA SER A 73 -0.98 16.13 -5.36
C SER A 73 -1.14 14.79 -4.63
N VAL A 74 -0.03 14.10 -4.38
CA VAL A 74 0.01 12.87 -3.58
C VAL A 74 -0.41 13.13 -2.13
N ASP A 75 0.14 14.17 -1.49
CA ASP A 75 -0.23 14.56 -0.12
C ASP A 75 -1.73 14.82 0.02
N ARG A 76 -2.30 15.48 -1.00
CA ARG A 76 -3.74 15.73 -1.07
C ARG A 76 -4.52 14.43 -1.25
N ALA A 77 -4.03 13.51 -2.08
CA ALA A 77 -4.69 12.23 -2.31
C ALA A 77 -4.77 11.40 -1.03
N VAL A 78 -3.69 11.29 -0.26
CA VAL A 78 -3.70 10.61 1.06
C VAL A 78 -4.74 11.25 1.97
N ALA A 79 -4.76 12.59 2.07
CA ALA A 79 -5.73 13.30 2.89
C ALA A 79 -7.19 13.09 2.44
N ASN A 80 -7.42 13.04 1.12
CA ASN A 80 -8.73 12.79 0.55
C ASN A 80 -9.21 11.35 0.82
N MET A 81 -8.33 10.36 0.66
CA MET A 81 -8.63 8.96 0.97
C MET A 81 -8.98 8.76 2.45
N GLU A 82 -8.22 9.38 3.36
CA GLU A 82 -8.50 9.34 4.80
C GLU A 82 -9.82 10.02 5.17
N ALA A 83 -10.17 11.11 4.49
CA ALA A 83 -11.40 11.86 4.74
C ALA A 83 -12.64 11.26 4.08
N ASP A 84 -12.48 10.32 3.11
CA ASP A 84 -13.63 9.76 2.41
C ASP A 84 -14.46 8.86 3.32
N ARG A 85 -15.74 9.22 3.47
CA ARG A 85 -16.67 8.55 4.39
C ARG A 85 -17.05 7.15 3.96
N THR A 86 -16.96 6.85 2.68
CA THR A 86 -17.35 5.53 2.16
C THR A 86 -16.15 4.61 2.05
N TYR A 87 -14.98 5.15 1.80
CA TYR A 87 -13.74 4.41 1.66
C TYR A 87 -13.08 4.18 3.02
N SER A 88 -12.48 5.18 3.61
CA SER A 88 -11.72 5.01 4.84
C SER A 88 -12.60 4.73 6.06
N LEU A 89 -13.73 5.45 6.25
CA LEU A 89 -14.64 5.19 7.37
C LEU A 89 -15.36 3.84 7.26
N GLY A 90 -15.52 3.31 6.04
CA GLY A 90 -16.07 1.97 5.81
C GLY A 90 -15.25 0.87 6.47
N LEU A 91 -13.96 1.08 6.62
CA LEU A 91 -13.03 0.15 7.27
C LEU A 91 -13.27 -0.01 8.78
N GLY A 92 -14.06 0.85 9.42
CA GLY A 92 -14.44 0.70 10.83
C GLY A 92 -15.07 -0.65 11.16
N GLN A 93 -15.64 -1.35 10.19
CA GLN A 93 -16.14 -2.73 10.33
C GLN A 93 -15.02 -3.75 10.67
N TYR A 94 -13.76 -3.37 10.48
CA TYR A 94 -12.56 -4.15 10.79
C TYR A 94 -11.89 -3.70 12.10
N ASN A 95 -12.56 -2.88 12.90
CA ASN A 95 -12.05 -2.30 14.15
C ASN A 95 -10.82 -1.40 13.95
N VAL A 96 -10.68 -0.80 12.77
CA VAL A 96 -9.62 0.16 12.48
C VAL A 96 -10.16 1.59 12.55
N GLY A 97 -9.27 2.51 12.88
CA GLY A 97 -9.60 3.91 13.04
C GLY A 97 -9.34 4.75 11.79
N VAL A 98 -9.66 6.04 11.91
CA VAL A 98 -9.32 7.05 10.92
C VAL A 98 -7.94 7.62 11.24
N GLY A 99 -7.09 7.72 10.22
CA GLY A 99 -5.79 8.35 10.30
C GLY A 99 -5.88 9.88 10.20
N ARG A 100 -4.81 10.55 10.55
CA ARG A 100 -4.59 11.96 10.25
C ARG A 100 -3.29 12.11 9.45
N VAL A 101 -3.29 12.97 8.45
CA VAL A 101 -2.08 13.27 7.70
C VAL A 101 -1.35 14.41 8.40
N ILE A 102 -0.05 14.21 8.68
CA ILE A 102 0.81 15.25 9.25
C ILE A 102 1.71 15.85 8.16
N ASN A 103 2.50 16.87 8.52
CA ASN A 103 3.35 17.57 7.55
C ASN A 103 4.24 16.59 6.79
N PRO A 104 4.17 16.61 5.45
CA PRO A 104 5.05 15.79 4.62
C PRO A 104 6.50 16.28 4.71
N ILE A 105 7.45 15.40 4.44
CA ILE A 105 8.88 15.67 4.42
C ILE A 105 9.45 15.38 3.04
N THR A 106 10.39 16.19 2.59
CA THR A 106 11.21 15.88 1.41
C THR A 106 12.66 15.63 1.87
N ILE A 107 13.14 14.43 1.63
CA ILE A 107 14.55 14.06 1.80
C ILE A 107 15.26 14.34 0.48
N ILE A 108 16.22 15.26 0.48
CA ILE A 108 16.85 15.76 -0.76
C ILE A 108 17.99 14.89 -1.27
N GLU A 109 18.53 14.00 -0.44
CA GLU A 109 19.50 12.99 -0.87
C GLU A 109 18.82 11.98 -1.79
N ASP A 110 19.43 11.70 -2.95
CA ASP A 110 18.87 10.72 -3.87
C ASP A 110 19.08 9.31 -3.32
N PRO A 111 18.05 8.44 -3.37
CA PRO A 111 18.24 7.02 -3.15
C PRO A 111 19.10 6.41 -4.28
N PRO A 112 19.75 5.26 -4.05
CA PRO A 112 20.40 4.52 -5.13
C PRO A 112 19.35 4.10 -6.19
N SER A 113 19.77 3.94 -7.44
CA SER A 113 18.87 3.53 -8.53
C SER A 113 18.21 2.16 -8.32
N ARG A 114 18.81 1.34 -7.46
CA ARG A 114 18.24 0.10 -6.95
C ARG A 114 18.48 0.05 -5.44
N ILE A 115 17.41 -0.16 -4.68
CA ILE A 115 17.45 -0.21 -3.21
C ILE A 115 16.71 -1.45 -2.72
N SER A 116 17.24 -2.12 -1.70
CA SER A 116 16.54 -3.24 -1.07
C SER A 116 15.60 -2.75 0.04
N ASN A 117 14.60 -3.58 0.39
CA ASN A 117 13.74 -3.31 1.54
C ASN A 117 14.53 -3.12 2.83
N GLU A 118 15.53 -3.96 3.08
CA GLU A 118 16.42 -3.82 4.25
C GLU A 118 17.12 -2.46 4.29
N GLN A 119 17.57 -1.95 3.13
CA GLN A 119 18.19 -0.62 3.05
C GLN A 119 17.16 0.49 3.34
N ILE A 120 15.90 0.34 2.88
CA ILE A 120 14.82 1.27 3.21
C ILE A 120 14.56 1.27 4.71
N GLN A 121 14.47 0.11 5.34
CA GLN A 121 14.29 -0.03 6.79
C GLN A 121 15.43 0.68 7.56
N ASN A 122 16.67 0.46 7.15
CA ASN A 122 17.84 1.08 7.79
C ASN A 122 17.81 2.61 7.69
N VAL A 123 17.53 3.16 6.49
CA VAL A 123 17.46 4.63 6.36
C VAL A 123 16.25 5.23 7.07
N LEU A 124 15.12 4.53 7.14
CA LEU A 124 13.94 4.98 7.91
C LEU A 124 14.30 5.11 9.40
N VAL A 125 14.97 4.11 9.97
CA VAL A 125 15.46 4.15 11.36
C VAL A 125 16.42 5.31 11.56
N ASP A 126 17.34 5.53 10.63
CA ASP A 126 18.29 6.65 10.67
C ASP A 126 17.58 8.00 10.60
N TRP A 127 16.58 8.17 9.73
CA TRP A 127 15.79 9.41 9.64
C TRP A 127 15.03 9.71 10.92
N ILE A 128 14.45 8.69 11.56
CA ILE A 128 13.77 8.82 12.86
C ILE A 128 14.79 9.21 13.93
N GLY A 129 15.89 8.47 14.03
CA GLY A 129 16.93 8.68 15.05
C GLY A 129 17.59 10.06 14.94
N ASN A 130 17.72 10.60 13.74
CA ASN A 130 18.27 11.94 13.47
C ASN A 130 17.22 13.05 13.43
N SER A 131 15.97 12.76 13.77
CA SER A 131 14.84 13.72 13.75
C SER A 131 14.60 14.38 12.39
N GLN A 132 14.95 13.70 11.31
CA GLN A 132 14.66 14.16 9.94
C GLN A 132 13.18 13.92 9.58
N VAL A 133 12.57 12.93 10.19
CA VAL A 133 11.12 12.66 10.14
C VAL A 133 10.54 12.62 11.55
N THR A 134 9.24 12.76 11.65
CA THR A 134 8.56 12.67 12.97
C THR A 134 8.66 11.24 13.50
N ASP A 135 9.04 11.06 14.76
CA ASP A 135 8.95 9.74 15.39
C ASP A 135 7.48 9.39 15.65
N LEU A 136 6.93 8.52 14.83
CA LEU A 136 5.57 8.03 14.96
C LEU A 136 5.49 6.74 15.77
N HIS A 137 6.60 6.01 15.88
CA HIS A 137 6.70 4.73 16.58
C HIS A 137 5.42 3.87 16.35
N LEU A 138 4.67 3.53 17.39
CA LEU A 138 3.42 2.74 17.31
C LEU A 138 2.15 3.61 17.12
N THR A 139 2.30 4.88 16.77
CA THR A 139 1.18 5.82 16.64
C THR A 139 0.93 6.30 15.21
N GLY A 140 1.49 5.59 14.23
CA GLY A 140 1.34 5.93 12.82
C GLY A 140 2.26 5.13 11.91
N ALA A 141 2.35 5.59 10.67
CA ALA A 141 3.18 4.99 9.64
C ALA A 141 3.70 6.05 8.64
N TYR A 142 4.65 5.63 7.83
CA TYR A 142 5.30 6.46 6.83
C TYR A 142 4.94 5.95 5.44
N ASN A 143 4.55 6.86 4.53
CA ASN A 143 4.44 6.54 3.12
C ASN A 143 5.71 7.05 2.42
N ILE A 144 6.54 6.15 1.89
CA ILE A 144 7.84 6.46 1.30
C ILE A 144 7.70 6.46 -0.23
N PHE A 145 7.69 7.66 -0.82
CA PHE A 145 7.59 7.85 -2.27
C PHE A 145 8.96 7.95 -2.89
N LEU A 146 9.24 7.09 -3.87
CA LEU A 146 10.51 7.04 -4.59
C LEU A 146 10.44 7.84 -5.90
N PRO A 147 11.56 8.44 -6.34
CA PRO A 147 11.60 9.21 -7.58
C PRO A 147 11.65 8.31 -8.82
N PRO A 148 11.37 8.87 -10.02
CA PRO A 148 11.53 8.14 -11.27
C PRO A 148 12.91 7.50 -11.42
N GLY A 149 12.96 6.25 -11.90
CA GLY A 149 14.19 5.53 -12.17
C GLY A 149 14.80 4.79 -10.98
N VAL A 150 14.13 4.80 -9.83
CA VAL A 150 14.48 3.97 -8.67
C VAL A 150 13.61 2.73 -8.65
N SER A 151 14.24 1.58 -8.45
CA SER A 151 13.57 0.29 -8.27
C SER A 151 13.88 -0.29 -6.89
N VAL A 152 12.89 -0.98 -6.32
CA VAL A 152 13.02 -1.66 -5.03
C VAL A 152 13.16 -3.15 -5.25
N SER A 153 14.03 -3.79 -4.49
CA SER A 153 14.12 -5.25 -4.46
C SER A 153 13.64 -5.81 -3.12
N LEU A 154 12.73 -6.79 -3.23
CA LEU A 154 12.24 -7.62 -2.13
C LEU A 154 12.77 -9.02 -2.38
N SER A 155 13.79 -9.44 -1.64
CA SER A 155 14.49 -10.70 -1.92
C SER A 155 14.95 -10.76 -3.39
N SER A 156 14.37 -11.68 -4.20
CA SER A 156 14.65 -11.82 -5.64
C SER A 156 13.79 -10.93 -6.54
N ASP A 157 12.70 -10.40 -6.00
CA ASP A 157 11.68 -9.69 -6.76
C ASP A 157 12.01 -8.20 -6.89
N LEU A 158 11.53 -7.59 -7.96
CA LEU A 158 11.83 -6.21 -8.31
C LEU A 158 10.53 -5.45 -8.55
N SER A 159 10.45 -4.25 -7.98
CA SER A 159 9.33 -3.36 -8.26
C SER A 159 9.18 -3.07 -9.75
N CYS A 160 7.97 -2.86 -10.21
CA CYS A 160 7.64 -2.68 -11.63
C CYS A 160 7.83 -3.94 -12.51
N ALA A 161 8.18 -5.05 -11.92
CA ALA A 161 8.34 -6.32 -12.63
C ALA A 161 7.55 -7.46 -11.96
N GLN A 162 7.59 -7.54 -10.63
CA GLN A 162 6.90 -8.55 -9.84
C GLN A 162 5.88 -7.95 -8.86
N PHE A 163 6.09 -6.73 -8.41
CA PHE A 163 5.17 -5.99 -7.53
C PHE A 163 5.16 -4.49 -7.89
N CYS A 164 4.18 -3.75 -7.40
CA CYS A 164 4.01 -2.32 -7.66
C CYS A 164 4.44 -1.46 -6.46
N ASP A 165 3.90 -1.77 -5.33
CA ASP A 165 4.03 -1.14 -4.02
C ASP A 165 3.96 -2.22 -2.94
N TYR A 166 4.17 -1.86 -1.69
CA TYR A 166 4.02 -2.77 -0.56
C TYR A 166 4.03 -2.01 0.76
N HIS A 167 3.51 -2.62 1.81
CA HIS A 167 3.73 -2.18 3.18
C HIS A 167 4.55 -3.22 3.97
N ASP A 168 5.21 -2.74 5.01
CA ASP A 168 6.01 -3.58 5.90
C ASP A 168 6.25 -2.90 7.24
N THR A 169 6.95 -3.58 8.12
CA THR A 169 7.39 -3.10 9.42
C THR A 169 8.86 -3.41 9.64
N VAL A 170 9.55 -2.57 10.40
CA VAL A 170 10.98 -2.81 10.70
C VAL A 170 11.15 -3.90 11.76
N ASP A 171 10.28 -3.94 12.77
CA ASP A 171 10.37 -4.89 13.91
C ASP A 171 8.99 -5.47 14.26
N GLY A 172 8.32 -6.04 13.27
CA GLY A 172 7.02 -6.69 13.46
C GLY A 172 6.02 -5.78 14.17
N ALA A 173 5.36 -6.29 15.20
CA ALA A 173 4.37 -5.54 15.99
C ALA A 173 4.93 -4.32 16.73
N ASN A 174 6.25 -4.14 16.78
CA ASN A 174 6.89 -2.99 17.42
C ASN A 174 7.13 -1.83 16.47
N GLY A 175 6.85 -1.98 15.13
CA GLY A 175 7.07 -0.92 14.14
C GLY A 175 8.55 -0.54 13.95
N PRO A 176 8.88 0.60 13.36
CA PRO A 176 7.96 1.49 12.65
C PRO A 176 7.31 0.81 11.44
N TYR A 177 6.09 1.24 11.14
CA TYR A 177 5.30 0.75 10.01
C TYR A 177 5.46 1.71 8.82
N TYR A 178 5.47 1.18 7.59
CA TYR A 178 5.65 2.00 6.40
C TYR A 178 5.05 1.35 5.15
N THR A 179 4.74 2.18 4.16
CA THR A 179 4.51 1.76 2.78
C THR A 179 5.65 2.25 1.89
N VAL A 180 5.88 1.58 0.78
CA VAL A 180 6.84 2.00 -0.24
C VAL A 180 6.13 2.10 -1.58
N GLU A 181 6.22 3.29 -2.15
CA GLU A 181 5.56 3.69 -3.38
C GLU A 181 6.60 3.99 -4.47
N PRO A 182 7.05 3.00 -5.24
CA PRO A 182 7.88 3.25 -6.41
C PRO A 182 7.17 4.20 -7.38
N TYR A 183 7.93 5.05 -8.08
CA TYR A 183 7.33 5.90 -9.10
C TYR A 183 6.65 5.03 -10.19
N PRO A 184 5.41 5.32 -10.60
CA PRO A 184 4.66 4.46 -11.51
C PRO A 184 5.40 4.16 -12.81
N CYS A 185 5.57 2.92 -13.12
CA CYS A 185 6.38 2.42 -14.23
C CYS A 185 5.60 1.95 -15.46
N GLY A 186 4.29 2.03 -15.42
CA GLY A 186 3.40 1.84 -16.57
C GLY A 186 3.23 0.40 -17.09
N GLN A 187 4.00 -0.57 -16.62
CA GLN A 187 3.82 -1.97 -17.01
C GLN A 187 3.39 -2.82 -15.82
N GLY A 188 2.23 -3.43 -15.90
CA GLY A 188 1.71 -4.32 -14.85
C GLY A 188 1.01 -3.62 -13.69
N CYS A 189 1.44 -2.43 -13.31
CA CYS A 189 0.88 -1.65 -12.20
C CYS A 189 -0.22 -0.66 -12.63
N ASN A 190 -0.60 -0.65 -13.90
CA ASN A 190 -1.50 0.32 -14.51
C ASN A 190 -2.81 -0.38 -14.92
N GLN A 191 -3.51 -0.93 -13.95
CA GLN A 191 -4.67 -1.78 -14.24
C GLN A 191 -5.93 -0.97 -14.60
N CYS A 192 -6.11 0.20 -14.00
CA CYS A 192 -7.37 0.95 -14.06
C CYS A 192 -7.32 2.19 -14.93
N SER A 193 -6.16 2.80 -15.09
CA SER A 193 -5.98 4.06 -15.81
C SER A 193 -4.62 4.11 -16.50
N GLY A 194 -4.55 4.74 -17.67
CA GLY A 194 -3.31 4.88 -18.41
C GLY A 194 -2.41 6.00 -17.91
N ASN A 195 -2.74 6.71 -16.82
CA ASN A 195 -1.91 7.79 -16.31
C ASN A 195 -1.20 7.44 -15.00
N ALA A 196 0.00 7.98 -14.84
CA ALA A 196 0.87 7.65 -13.72
C ALA A 196 0.28 8.04 -12.34
N PHE A 197 -0.48 9.13 -12.25
CA PHE A 197 -1.07 9.56 -10.99
C PHE A 197 -2.18 8.61 -10.52
N ASP A 198 -3.08 8.21 -11.42
CA ASP A 198 -4.12 7.24 -11.10
C ASP A 198 -3.51 5.88 -10.73
N THR A 199 -2.42 5.48 -11.40
CA THR A 199 -1.67 4.26 -11.05
C THR A 199 -1.12 4.34 -9.62
N LEU A 200 -0.48 5.47 -9.27
CA LEU A 200 0.04 5.66 -7.91
C LEU A 200 -1.08 5.65 -6.88
N THR A 201 -2.18 6.37 -7.12
CA THR A 201 -3.25 6.46 -6.12
C THR A 201 -3.98 5.14 -5.93
N GLN A 202 -4.01 4.29 -6.95
CA GLN A 202 -4.54 2.93 -6.84
C GLN A 202 -3.70 2.09 -5.88
N GLY A 203 -2.40 1.92 -6.13
CA GLY A 203 -1.52 1.14 -5.27
C GLY A 203 -1.43 1.74 -3.86
N LEU A 204 -1.15 3.04 -3.75
CA LEU A 204 -1.14 3.73 -2.47
C LEU A 204 -2.42 3.49 -1.64
N SER A 205 -3.58 3.48 -2.27
CA SER A 205 -4.85 3.24 -1.56
C SER A 205 -4.98 1.81 -1.04
N GLU A 206 -4.40 0.86 -1.74
CA GLU A 206 -4.26 -0.53 -1.33
C GLU A 206 -3.42 -0.61 -0.07
N GLU A 207 -2.21 -0.09 -0.12
CA GLU A 207 -1.28 -0.10 1.02
C GLU A 207 -1.82 0.64 2.24
N LEU A 208 -2.56 1.74 2.05
CA LEU A 208 -3.22 2.44 3.15
C LEU A 208 -4.31 1.59 3.83
N VAL A 209 -5.08 0.81 3.06
CA VAL A 209 -6.09 -0.09 3.61
C VAL A 209 -5.45 -1.27 4.31
N GLU A 210 -4.49 -1.91 3.66
CA GLU A 210 -3.83 -3.11 4.16
C GLU A 210 -3.03 -2.80 5.41
N LEU A 211 -2.20 -1.76 5.42
CA LEU A 211 -1.49 -1.36 6.62
C LEU A 211 -2.44 -1.02 7.77
N LYS A 212 -3.65 -0.51 7.52
CA LYS A 212 -4.64 -0.29 8.60
C LYS A 212 -5.21 -1.59 9.15
N THR A 213 -5.47 -2.54 8.30
CA THR A 213 -6.16 -3.78 8.64
C THR A 213 -5.21 -4.92 8.97
N ASP A 214 -3.93 -4.78 8.61
CA ASP A 214 -2.86 -5.76 8.75
C ASP A 214 -1.49 -5.08 8.89
N MET A 215 -1.28 -4.29 9.98
CA MET A 215 -0.09 -3.46 10.16
C MET A 215 1.23 -4.25 10.11
N GLU A 216 1.20 -5.48 10.56
CA GLU A 216 2.28 -6.46 10.40
C GLU A 216 1.76 -7.52 9.42
N PRO A 217 2.27 -7.53 8.16
CA PRO A 217 1.73 -8.35 7.09
C PRO A 217 1.43 -9.80 7.48
N GLY A 218 0.20 -10.24 7.24
CA GLY A 218 -0.28 -11.58 7.57
C GLY A 218 -0.74 -11.78 9.01
N SER A 219 -0.62 -10.77 9.88
CA SER A 219 -1.04 -10.86 11.29
C SER A 219 -2.44 -10.30 11.57
N GLY A 220 -2.96 -9.47 10.70
CA GLY A 220 -4.23 -8.76 10.85
C GLY A 220 -5.43 -9.48 10.20
N TRP A 221 -6.20 -8.75 9.39
CA TRP A 221 -7.37 -9.27 8.69
C TRP A 221 -7.03 -9.83 7.32
N VAL A 222 -7.35 -11.11 7.09
CA VAL A 222 -7.10 -11.81 5.84
C VAL A 222 -8.33 -12.58 5.34
N ILE A 223 -8.36 -12.86 4.05
CA ILE A 223 -9.33 -13.76 3.39
C ILE A 223 -8.54 -14.91 2.75
N GLY A 224 -8.59 -16.08 3.36
CA GLY A 224 -7.66 -17.14 3.02
C GLY A 224 -6.24 -16.76 3.41
N ASN A 225 -5.38 -16.55 2.41
CA ASN A 225 -4.00 -16.06 2.57
C ASN A 225 -3.79 -14.67 1.96
N LEU A 226 -4.87 -13.99 1.56
CA LEU A 226 -4.83 -12.68 0.92
C LEU A 226 -5.27 -11.60 1.91
N GLU A 227 -4.70 -10.43 1.78
CA GLU A 227 -5.17 -9.23 2.45
C GLU A 227 -6.51 -8.75 1.85
N LEU A 228 -7.10 -7.72 2.41
CA LEU A 228 -8.47 -7.35 2.03
C LEU A 228 -8.58 -6.73 0.65
N CYS A 229 -7.55 -6.02 0.20
CA CYS A 229 -7.49 -5.46 -1.14
C CYS A 229 -7.04 -6.50 -2.15
N ASP A 230 -6.03 -7.29 -1.84
CA ASP A 230 -5.55 -8.41 -2.63
C ASP A 230 -6.67 -9.31 -3.12
N PHE A 231 -7.55 -9.69 -2.19
CA PHE A 231 -8.71 -10.49 -2.51
C PHE A 231 -9.62 -9.82 -3.55
N CYS A 232 -9.69 -8.49 -3.52
CA CYS A 232 -10.52 -7.72 -4.45
C CYS A 232 -9.81 -7.43 -5.76
N ASP A 233 -8.51 -7.36 -5.77
CA ASP A 233 -7.68 -7.09 -6.94
C ASP A 233 -7.76 -8.24 -7.96
N GLU A 234 -7.89 -9.47 -7.51
CA GLU A 234 -8.18 -10.61 -8.38
C GLU A 234 -9.44 -10.42 -9.24
N HIS A 235 -10.33 -9.51 -8.86
CA HIS A 235 -11.56 -9.19 -9.56
C HIS A 235 -11.50 -7.89 -10.38
N PHE A 236 -10.34 -7.21 -10.43
CA PHE A 236 -10.11 -5.97 -11.19
C PHE A 236 -11.15 -4.86 -10.92
N VAL A 237 -11.44 -4.61 -9.66
CA VAL A 237 -12.43 -3.58 -9.29
C VAL A 237 -11.75 -2.23 -9.12
N CYS A 238 -11.76 -1.44 -10.19
CA CYS A 238 -11.27 -0.06 -10.18
C CYS A 238 -12.38 0.90 -9.81
N ASN A 239 -12.15 1.73 -8.82
CA ASN A 239 -13.12 2.68 -8.30
C ASN A 239 -12.53 4.08 -8.19
N ARG A 240 -13.42 5.08 -8.07
CA ARG A 240 -13.05 6.44 -7.68
C ARG A 240 -13.77 6.84 -6.42
N ILE A 241 -13.07 7.51 -5.53
CA ILE A 241 -13.69 8.23 -4.40
C ILE A 241 -14.29 9.56 -4.87
N ALA A 242 -15.03 10.22 -3.97
CA ALA A 242 -15.78 11.43 -4.34
C ALA A 242 -14.90 12.59 -4.83
N THR A 243 -13.66 12.66 -4.40
CA THR A 243 -12.67 13.68 -4.79
C THR A 243 -11.96 13.39 -6.10
N GLY A 244 -12.14 12.18 -6.65
CA GLY A 244 -11.72 11.81 -7.99
C GLY A 244 -10.52 10.89 -8.08
N GLU A 245 -9.83 10.60 -7.00
CA GLU A 245 -8.72 9.65 -6.96
C GLU A 245 -9.18 8.25 -7.29
N TYR A 246 -8.41 7.52 -8.10
CA TYR A 246 -8.56 6.08 -8.25
C TYR A 246 -8.09 5.39 -6.99
N VAL A 247 -8.84 4.39 -6.56
CA VAL A 247 -8.54 3.58 -5.39
C VAL A 247 -8.77 2.11 -5.69
N ASN A 248 -8.01 1.25 -5.03
CA ASN A 248 -8.23 -0.18 -5.05
C ASN A 248 -9.46 -0.54 -4.21
N ALA A 249 -10.18 -1.58 -4.58
CA ALA A 249 -11.30 -2.06 -3.79
C ALA A 249 -10.81 -2.89 -2.60
N TRP A 250 -11.55 -2.87 -1.52
CA TRP A 250 -11.36 -3.74 -0.37
C TRP A 250 -12.65 -4.52 -0.07
N TYR A 251 -12.53 -5.67 0.60
CA TYR A 251 -13.71 -6.50 0.89
C TYR A 251 -14.60 -5.88 1.95
N ASP A 252 -15.87 -5.62 1.61
CA ASP A 252 -16.88 -5.08 2.52
C ASP A 252 -17.71 -6.23 3.15
N LYS A 253 -17.46 -6.54 4.43
CA LYS A 253 -18.19 -7.58 5.17
C LYS A 253 -19.67 -7.33 5.20
N SER A 254 -20.10 -6.08 5.27
CA SER A 254 -21.51 -5.72 5.36
C SER A 254 -22.28 -6.02 4.09
N LYS A 255 -21.59 -6.05 2.97
CA LYS A 255 -22.15 -6.34 1.64
C LYS A 255 -21.79 -7.73 1.14
N ALA A 256 -20.85 -8.41 1.82
CA ALA A 256 -20.23 -9.66 1.37
C ALA A 256 -19.70 -9.55 -0.08
N ALA A 257 -19.04 -8.45 -0.39
CA ALA A 257 -18.55 -8.12 -1.73
C ALA A 257 -17.38 -7.11 -1.65
N CYS A 258 -16.60 -7.03 -2.73
CA CYS A 258 -15.61 -5.96 -2.85
C CYS A 258 -16.29 -4.59 -2.94
N TRP A 259 -15.72 -3.59 -2.29
CA TRP A 259 -16.21 -2.22 -2.31
C TRP A 259 -16.16 -1.66 -3.74
N ILE A 260 -17.29 -1.16 -4.23
CA ILE A 260 -17.45 -0.71 -5.62
C ILE A 260 -17.68 0.81 -5.74
N GLY A 261 -17.39 1.56 -4.68
CA GLY A 261 -17.62 3.00 -4.69
C GLY A 261 -19.07 3.41 -4.43
N ARG A 262 -19.33 4.70 -4.57
CA ARG A 262 -20.70 5.23 -4.52
C ARG A 262 -21.39 4.95 -5.85
N LYS A 263 -22.58 4.39 -5.77
CA LYS A 263 -23.51 4.45 -6.89
C LYS A 263 -24.10 5.85 -7.01
#